data_4b7ccedcd97df2266c621c1a437f3792
#
_entry.id   4b7ccedcd97df2266c621c1a437f3792
#
_cell.length_a   1.000
_cell.length_b   1.000
_cell.length_c   1.000
_cell.angle_alpha   90.00
_cell.angle_beta   90.00
_cell.angle_gamma   90.00
#
_symmetry.space_group_name_H-M   'P 1'
#
loop_
_entity.id
_entity.type
_entity.pdbx_description
1 polymer ?
#
loop_
_entity_poly.entity_id
_entity_poly.type
_entity_poly.pdbx_seq_one_letter_code
_entity_poly.pdbx_strand_id
1 'polypeptide(L)'
;MKKITVLVLAFLFLGNMLNAQKKPVSSRKKQPKDSSKIAEVAATVTGPVVAIGYDYDKEEEDLQPKLIISEKRLEKDTSRAGIDGPYIFYSGLGRSVVKSIKEENGVPTPVYKWYEENQELKSYITDKDFFSFRLKKELKEEPSVYLMPKKLIAISDIEGNFEQFKEFLINNKVMDKNYKWTFGKGHLVTVGDFFDRGLFVTQTLWLIYSLEEQAEKAGGKVHFVLGNHDLMNMNKDLRYVRKKYFENAKLMNEEPTFLLSQYGTELGKWLNTKNIVEKIGDYVFVHAGISKEVSDLNLSVEELNEHARKYYFNNKEGQKGKDAIANVIYMYGKSPMWYRGYGKETTKKEDFEEILKKLNVKKFVIGHTLRKEVTYLMDGRVIDIDVLHSKGKTQGLLIRNGKEYVVDIKGKKSKIKHGVEEDKED
;
A
#
# COMPACT_ATOMS: atom_id res chain seq x y z
N MET A 1 -5.56 -27.17 -53.38
CA MET A 1 -6.45 -25.99 -53.32
C MET A 1 -7.74 -26.40 -52.69
N LYS A 2 -7.96 -26.10 -51.41
CA LYS A 2 -9.29 -26.12 -50.77
C LYS A 2 -9.35 -24.91 -49.84
N LYS A 3 -10.24 -23.99 -50.14
CA LYS A 3 -10.53 -22.79 -49.36
C LYS A 3 -11.37 -23.22 -48.15
N ILE A 4 -10.99 -22.82 -46.94
CA ILE A 4 -11.78 -22.95 -45.73
C ILE A 4 -12.37 -21.57 -45.47
N THR A 5 -13.68 -21.49 -45.57
CA THR A 5 -14.50 -20.31 -45.25
C THR A 5 -14.80 -20.36 -43.74
N VAL A 6 -14.39 -19.32 -43.02
CA VAL A 6 -14.74 -19.15 -41.59
C VAL A 6 -16.08 -18.42 -41.51
N LEU A 7 -17.07 -19.11 -40.95
CA LEU A 7 -18.42 -18.60 -40.70
C LEU A 7 -18.42 -17.90 -39.33
N VAL A 8 -18.68 -16.61 -39.29
CA VAL A 8 -18.92 -15.84 -38.06
C VAL A 8 -20.41 -15.91 -37.76
N LEU A 9 -20.80 -16.61 -36.71
CA LEU A 9 -22.17 -16.63 -36.20
C LEU A 9 -22.32 -15.50 -35.16
N ALA A 10 -23.12 -14.48 -35.50
CA ALA A 10 -23.64 -13.50 -34.59
C ALA A 10 -24.95 -14.02 -33.97
N PHE A 11 -25.02 -14.20 -32.67
CA PHE A 11 -26.23 -14.50 -31.94
C PHE A 11 -26.90 -13.19 -31.50
N LEU A 12 -28.01 -12.87 -32.15
CA LEU A 12 -29.00 -11.89 -31.69
C LEU A 12 -29.99 -12.60 -30.75
N PHE A 13 -30.03 -12.18 -29.48
CA PHE A 13 -31.14 -12.55 -28.57
C PHE A 13 -32.11 -11.37 -28.49
N LEU A 14 -33.31 -11.54 -29.05
CA LEU A 14 -34.48 -10.75 -28.75
C LEU A 14 -35.13 -11.35 -27.50
N GLY A 15 -35.27 -10.60 -26.46
CA GLY A 15 -36.05 -10.94 -25.27
C GLY A 15 -37.21 -9.98 -25.09
N ASN A 16 -38.43 -10.53 -24.98
CA ASN A 16 -39.73 -9.86 -24.96
C ASN A 16 -39.92 -8.91 -23.76
N MET A 17 -40.47 -7.74 -24.05
CA MET A 17 -41.07 -6.83 -23.08
C MET A 17 -42.44 -7.39 -22.60
N LEU A 18 -42.63 -7.43 -21.30
CA LEU A 18 -43.93 -7.48 -20.67
C LEU A 18 -44.17 -6.18 -19.91
N ASN A 19 -45.22 -5.46 -20.37
CA ASN A 19 -45.72 -4.23 -19.80
C ASN A 19 -46.32 -4.43 -18.40
N ALA A 20 -45.96 -3.56 -17.45
CA ALA A 20 -46.83 -3.25 -16.32
C ALA A 20 -46.84 -1.73 -16.09
N GLN A 21 -47.97 -1.14 -16.40
CA GLN A 21 -48.30 0.26 -16.17
C GLN A 21 -48.45 0.54 -14.67
N LYS A 22 -47.79 1.58 -14.15
CA LYS A 22 -48.23 2.34 -12.97
C LYS A 22 -48.02 3.84 -13.18
N LYS A 23 -49.10 4.58 -12.78
CA LYS A 23 -49.35 6.01 -12.98
C LYS A 23 -48.31 6.94 -12.31
N PRO A 24 -48.18 8.19 -12.79
CA PRO A 24 -47.26 9.18 -12.27
C PRO A 24 -47.80 9.91 -11.04
N VAL A 25 -46.96 10.12 -10.05
CA VAL A 25 -47.16 11.11 -8.98
C VAL A 25 -46.20 12.25 -9.19
N SER A 26 -46.75 13.44 -9.39
CA SER A 26 -46.02 14.70 -9.56
C SER A 26 -45.53 15.23 -8.22
N SER A 27 -44.27 15.57 -8.09
CA SER A 27 -43.83 16.65 -7.19
C SER A 27 -42.55 17.29 -7.72
N ARG A 28 -42.68 18.55 -8.17
CA ARG A 28 -41.58 19.46 -8.49
C ARG A 28 -40.79 19.76 -7.22
N LYS A 29 -39.46 19.48 -7.23
CA LYS A 29 -38.50 20.18 -6.38
C LYS A 29 -37.32 20.64 -7.22
N LYS A 30 -36.91 21.89 -6.95
CA LYS A 30 -35.90 22.69 -7.66
C LYS A 30 -34.54 22.01 -7.65
N GLN A 31 -33.89 21.97 -8.83
CA GLN A 31 -32.47 21.66 -8.98
C GLN A 31 -31.60 22.83 -8.50
N PRO A 32 -30.47 22.60 -7.84
CA PRO A 32 -29.41 23.57 -7.72
C PRO A 32 -28.58 23.61 -9.01
N LYS A 33 -28.30 24.81 -9.47
CA LYS A 33 -27.39 25.09 -10.59
C LYS A 33 -25.96 24.92 -10.12
N ASP A 34 -25.19 24.30 -10.95
CA ASP A 34 -23.73 24.25 -11.05
C ASP A 34 -23.09 22.88 -10.73
N SER A 35 -23.21 21.98 -11.72
CA SER A 35 -22.47 20.72 -11.78
C SER A 35 -21.69 20.54 -13.09
N SER A 36 -21.46 21.62 -13.86
CA SER A 36 -20.92 21.50 -15.22
C SER A 36 -19.39 21.36 -15.32
N LYS A 37 -18.62 21.52 -14.23
CA LYS A 37 -17.15 21.43 -14.27
C LYS A 37 -16.56 20.09 -13.83
N ILE A 38 -17.35 19.25 -13.15
CA ILE A 38 -16.90 17.90 -12.75
C ILE A 38 -17.12 16.86 -13.87
N ALA A 39 -18.09 17.14 -14.76
CA ALA A 39 -18.43 16.21 -15.85
C ALA A 39 -17.41 16.20 -17.00
N GLU A 40 -16.57 17.21 -17.17
CA GLU A 40 -15.68 17.33 -18.32
C GLU A 40 -14.39 16.49 -18.21
N VAL A 41 -13.99 16.13 -17.00
CA VAL A 41 -12.84 15.22 -16.78
C VAL A 41 -13.28 13.74 -16.83
N ALA A 42 -14.53 13.46 -16.54
CA ALA A 42 -15.10 12.11 -16.59
C ALA A 42 -15.59 11.68 -17.99
N ALA A 43 -15.77 12.62 -18.92
CA ALA A 43 -16.43 12.36 -20.21
C ALA A 43 -15.51 11.92 -21.35
N THR A 44 -14.19 11.75 -21.13
CA THR A 44 -13.23 11.36 -22.17
C THR A 44 -12.74 9.92 -22.10
N VAL A 45 -13.31 9.09 -21.23
CA VAL A 45 -12.99 7.66 -21.16
C VAL A 45 -14.22 6.84 -21.56
N THR A 46 -14.48 6.73 -22.86
CA THR A 46 -15.50 5.82 -23.40
C THR A 46 -14.86 4.53 -23.88
N GLY A 47 -14.75 3.56 -22.98
CA GLY A 47 -14.63 2.14 -23.31
C GLY A 47 -15.79 1.40 -22.67
N PRO A 48 -16.23 0.22 -23.16
CA PRO A 48 -17.36 -0.49 -22.59
C PRO A 48 -17.01 -0.99 -21.19
N VAL A 49 -17.44 -0.27 -20.18
CA VAL A 49 -17.48 -0.75 -18.80
C VAL A 49 -18.63 -1.76 -18.76
N VAL A 50 -18.32 -3.04 -18.58
CA VAL A 50 -19.33 -4.03 -18.19
C VAL A 50 -19.68 -3.72 -16.74
N ALA A 51 -20.67 -2.86 -16.54
CA ALA A 51 -21.28 -2.66 -15.24
C ALA A 51 -22.06 -3.94 -14.90
N ILE A 52 -21.53 -4.74 -13.98
CA ILE A 52 -22.36 -5.72 -13.28
C ILE A 52 -23.23 -4.88 -12.35
N GLY A 53 -24.49 -4.67 -12.74
CA GLY A 53 -25.46 -3.93 -11.94
C GLY A 53 -25.75 -4.70 -10.65
N TYR A 54 -25.29 -4.18 -9.53
CA TYR A 54 -25.84 -4.45 -8.23
C TYR A 54 -26.73 -3.27 -7.87
N ASP A 55 -27.98 -3.55 -7.54
CA ASP A 55 -28.95 -2.58 -7.05
C ASP A 55 -28.68 -2.38 -5.56
N TYR A 56 -27.93 -1.31 -5.21
CA TYR A 56 -27.62 -0.97 -3.83
C TYR A 56 -28.61 0.06 -3.31
N ASP A 57 -29.12 -0.15 -2.10
CA ASP A 57 -29.88 0.86 -1.36
C ASP A 57 -29.03 2.13 -1.17
N LYS A 58 -29.67 3.31 -1.19
CA LYS A 58 -28.97 4.62 -1.10
C LYS A 58 -28.08 4.80 0.14
N GLU A 59 -28.34 4.06 1.22
CA GLU A 59 -27.48 4.06 2.43
C GLU A 59 -26.16 3.32 2.20
N GLU A 60 -26.12 2.30 1.33
CA GLU A 60 -24.89 1.57 1.01
C GLU A 60 -23.99 2.37 0.03
N GLU A 61 -24.56 3.19 -0.85
CA GLU A 61 -23.81 4.03 -1.78
C GLU A 61 -22.92 5.07 -1.06
N ASP A 62 -23.34 5.54 0.13
CA ASP A 62 -22.56 6.46 0.95
C ASP A 62 -21.37 5.79 1.68
N LEU A 63 -21.36 4.48 1.79
CA LEU A 63 -20.26 3.71 2.39
C LEU A 63 -19.16 3.34 1.39
N GLN A 64 -19.41 3.46 0.07
CA GLN A 64 -18.38 3.12 -0.92
C GLN A 64 -17.23 4.14 -0.92
N PRO A 65 -15.97 3.69 -1.09
CA PRO A 65 -14.83 4.60 -1.19
C PRO A 65 -14.95 5.45 -2.45
N LYS A 66 -14.89 6.77 -2.27
CA LYS A 66 -14.92 7.76 -3.36
C LYS A 66 -13.51 8.16 -3.71
N LEU A 67 -13.25 8.37 -5.02
CA LEU A 67 -11.98 8.91 -5.48
C LEU A 67 -11.76 10.31 -4.87
N ILE A 68 -10.66 10.48 -4.15
CA ILE A 68 -10.22 11.75 -3.56
C ILE A 68 -8.89 12.12 -4.19
N ILE A 69 -8.82 13.31 -4.79
CA ILE A 69 -7.61 13.89 -5.38
C ILE A 69 -7.36 15.29 -4.84
N SER A 70 -6.14 15.78 -4.96
CA SER A 70 -5.79 17.17 -4.67
C SER A 70 -5.42 17.89 -5.95
N GLU A 71 -6.37 18.57 -6.59
CA GLU A 71 -6.15 19.34 -7.82
C GLU A 71 -4.98 20.32 -7.66
N LYS A 72 -4.93 21.06 -6.54
CA LYS A 72 -3.86 22.01 -6.24
C LYS A 72 -2.47 21.38 -6.23
N ARG A 73 -2.34 20.12 -5.74
CA ARG A 73 -1.06 19.39 -5.78
C ARG A 73 -0.73 18.94 -7.19
N LEU A 74 -1.71 18.42 -7.92
CA LEU A 74 -1.52 17.96 -9.31
C LEU A 74 -1.14 19.10 -10.27
N GLU A 75 -1.69 20.31 -10.08
CA GLU A 75 -1.32 21.50 -10.84
C GLU A 75 0.15 21.90 -10.61
N LYS A 76 0.65 21.76 -9.38
CA LYS A 76 2.03 22.09 -9.01
C LYS A 76 3.02 20.96 -9.35
N ASP A 77 2.54 19.75 -9.54
CA ASP A 77 3.38 18.60 -9.80
C ASP A 77 3.84 18.59 -11.25
N THR A 78 5.15 18.74 -11.45
CA THR A 78 5.80 18.74 -12.76
C THR A 78 6.17 17.34 -13.26
N SER A 79 5.90 16.27 -12.49
CA SER A 79 6.18 14.92 -12.94
C SER A 79 5.29 14.56 -14.13
N ARG A 80 5.85 13.75 -15.04
CA ARG A 80 5.18 13.32 -16.28
C ARG A 80 5.11 11.81 -16.32
N ALA A 81 4.30 11.29 -17.25
CA ALA A 81 4.31 9.87 -17.57
C ALA A 81 5.74 9.38 -17.82
N GLY A 82 6.02 8.14 -17.46
CA GLY A 82 7.34 7.54 -17.61
C GLY A 82 7.34 6.08 -17.21
N ILE A 83 8.50 5.45 -17.28
CA ILE A 83 8.71 4.02 -16.98
C ILE A 83 8.00 3.62 -15.71
N ASP A 84 7.15 2.57 -15.79
CA ASP A 84 6.38 2.07 -14.66
C ASP A 84 5.81 0.66 -14.90
N GLY A 85 5.44 -0.01 -13.81
CA GLY A 85 4.89 -1.36 -13.84
C GLY A 85 5.95 -2.46 -13.59
N PRO A 86 5.61 -3.72 -13.88
CA PRO A 86 4.40 -4.18 -14.55
C PRO A 86 3.16 -4.11 -13.67
N TYR A 87 1.99 -3.97 -14.28
CA TYR A 87 0.69 -4.08 -13.65
C TYR A 87 0.01 -5.35 -14.13
N ILE A 88 -0.37 -6.23 -13.24
CA ILE A 88 -0.97 -7.51 -13.60
C ILE A 88 -2.45 -7.47 -13.25
N PHE A 89 -3.28 -7.54 -14.28
CA PHE A 89 -4.74 -7.53 -14.18
C PHE A 89 -5.29 -8.93 -14.44
N TYR A 90 -6.16 -9.39 -13.55
CA TYR A 90 -6.87 -10.64 -13.69
C TYR A 90 -8.19 -10.41 -14.44
N SER A 91 -8.38 -11.06 -15.59
CA SER A 91 -9.67 -11.09 -16.27
C SER A 91 -10.54 -12.20 -15.69
N GLY A 92 -11.86 -12.01 -15.64
CA GLY A 92 -12.82 -13.02 -15.19
C GLY A 92 -12.86 -14.31 -16.04
N LEU A 93 -12.06 -14.39 -17.11
CA LEU A 93 -11.94 -15.54 -18.02
C LEU A 93 -10.71 -16.40 -17.76
N GLY A 94 -10.08 -16.30 -16.59
CA GLY A 94 -8.88 -17.06 -16.23
C GLY A 94 -7.59 -16.63 -16.94
N ARG A 95 -7.62 -15.50 -17.64
CA ARG A 95 -6.43 -14.91 -18.26
C ARG A 95 -6.01 -13.66 -17.50
N SER A 96 -4.71 -13.36 -17.54
CA SER A 96 -4.18 -12.14 -16.95
C SER A 96 -3.47 -11.31 -18.01
N VAL A 97 -3.59 -9.99 -17.88
CA VAL A 97 -2.92 -9.02 -18.75
C VAL A 97 -1.86 -8.29 -17.96
N VAL A 98 -0.68 -8.21 -18.52
CA VAL A 98 0.43 -7.40 -18.01
C VAL A 98 0.47 -6.10 -18.79
N LYS A 99 0.35 -4.99 -18.09
CA LYS A 99 0.52 -3.64 -18.65
C LYS A 99 1.74 -2.97 -18.03
N SER A 100 2.46 -2.18 -18.79
CA SER A 100 3.60 -1.37 -18.32
C SER A 100 3.80 -0.16 -19.20
N ILE A 101 4.46 0.85 -18.67
CA ILE A 101 4.98 1.98 -19.45
C ILE A 101 6.48 1.76 -19.65
N LYS A 102 6.92 1.76 -20.88
CA LYS A 102 8.33 1.82 -21.27
C LYS A 102 8.65 3.18 -21.87
N GLU A 103 9.91 3.48 -22.01
CA GLU A 103 10.36 4.65 -22.75
C GLU A 103 10.93 4.21 -24.10
N GLU A 104 10.34 4.68 -25.19
CA GLU A 104 10.80 4.42 -26.55
C GLU A 104 11.17 5.77 -27.20
N ASN A 105 12.46 5.97 -27.46
CA ASN A 105 12.99 7.23 -27.99
C ASN A 105 12.62 8.48 -27.16
N GLY A 106 12.62 8.35 -25.83
CA GLY A 106 12.25 9.43 -24.91
C GLY A 106 10.74 9.66 -24.78
N VAL A 107 9.91 8.77 -25.35
CA VAL A 107 8.45 8.86 -25.28
C VAL A 107 7.90 7.72 -24.43
N PRO A 108 7.12 8.03 -23.36
CA PRO A 108 6.43 7.02 -22.57
C PRO A 108 5.41 6.26 -23.43
N THR A 109 5.60 4.96 -23.56
CA THR A 109 4.81 4.11 -24.46
C THR A 109 4.19 2.96 -23.66
N PRO A 110 2.85 2.76 -23.72
CA PRO A 110 2.20 1.65 -23.03
C PRO A 110 2.48 0.33 -23.77
N VAL A 111 2.77 -0.71 -22.99
CA VAL A 111 3.03 -2.06 -23.49
C VAL A 111 2.05 -3.03 -22.83
N TYR A 112 1.43 -3.87 -23.65
CA TYR A 112 0.44 -4.86 -23.23
C TYR A 112 0.88 -6.25 -23.66
N LYS A 113 0.73 -7.24 -22.77
CA LYS A 113 0.93 -8.64 -23.13
C LYS A 113 0.10 -9.55 -22.23
N TRP A 114 -0.25 -10.72 -22.72
CA TRP A 114 -0.85 -11.76 -21.90
C TRP A 114 0.20 -12.30 -20.94
N TYR A 115 -0.22 -12.59 -19.71
CA TYR A 115 0.61 -13.29 -18.73
C TYR A 115 0.55 -14.79 -19.03
N GLU A 116 1.71 -15.40 -19.08
CA GLU A 116 1.88 -16.86 -19.15
C GLU A 116 2.27 -17.39 -17.77
N GLU A 117 1.73 -18.52 -17.38
CA GLU A 117 2.02 -19.10 -16.08
C GLU A 117 3.53 -19.33 -15.88
N ASN A 118 4.02 -18.99 -14.70
CA ASN A 118 5.46 -19.01 -14.35
C ASN A 118 6.37 -18.10 -15.19
N GLN A 119 5.81 -17.20 -15.99
CA GLN A 119 6.57 -16.20 -16.74
C GLN A 119 7.42 -15.35 -15.79
N GLU A 120 8.67 -15.09 -16.21
CA GLU A 120 9.49 -14.08 -15.56
C GLU A 120 9.02 -12.69 -16.00
N LEU A 121 8.76 -11.84 -15.00
CA LEU A 121 8.39 -10.44 -15.15
C LEU A 121 9.58 -9.56 -14.82
N LYS A 122 9.59 -8.33 -15.36
CA LYS A 122 10.65 -7.34 -15.11
C LYS A 122 10.02 -6.03 -14.65
N SER A 123 10.50 -5.50 -13.54
CA SER A 123 10.22 -4.13 -13.12
C SER A 123 11.41 -3.24 -13.45
N TYR A 124 11.18 -2.22 -14.28
CA TYR A 124 12.21 -1.32 -14.77
C TYR A 124 12.26 -0.05 -13.93
N ILE A 125 13.46 0.35 -13.54
CA ILE A 125 13.78 1.64 -12.92
C ILE A 125 14.21 2.63 -14.04
N THR A 126 15.07 2.13 -14.92
CA THR A 126 15.47 2.77 -16.16
C THR A 126 15.52 1.71 -17.28
N ASP A 127 15.77 2.07 -18.52
CA ASP A 127 15.93 1.10 -19.62
C ASP A 127 17.03 0.06 -19.36
N LYS A 128 18.01 0.40 -18.51
CA LYS A 128 19.18 -0.43 -18.22
C LYS A 128 19.16 -1.03 -16.82
N ASP A 129 18.42 -0.45 -15.88
CA ASP A 129 18.31 -0.92 -14.50
C ASP A 129 16.92 -1.53 -14.28
N PHE A 130 16.88 -2.82 -13.99
CA PHE A 130 15.66 -3.57 -13.72
C PHE A 130 15.96 -4.78 -12.85
N PHE A 131 14.94 -5.31 -12.22
CA PHE A 131 14.99 -6.62 -11.58
C PHE A 131 13.90 -7.53 -12.11
N SER A 132 14.16 -8.83 -12.01
CA SER A 132 13.24 -9.88 -12.44
C SER A 132 12.61 -10.58 -11.26
N PHE A 133 11.33 -10.95 -11.40
CA PHE A 133 10.58 -11.72 -10.41
C PHE A 133 9.54 -12.62 -11.09
N ARG A 134 8.93 -13.50 -10.32
CA ARG A 134 7.78 -14.30 -10.76
C ARG A 134 6.63 -14.08 -9.80
N LEU A 135 5.40 -14.27 -10.28
CA LEU A 135 4.26 -14.23 -9.39
C LEU A 135 4.30 -15.42 -8.43
N LYS A 136 3.89 -15.19 -7.21
CA LYS A 136 3.73 -16.25 -6.21
C LYS A 136 2.64 -17.21 -6.67
N LYS A 137 2.84 -18.49 -6.45
CA LYS A 137 1.82 -19.51 -6.78
C LYS A 137 0.54 -19.33 -5.98
N GLU A 138 0.67 -18.83 -4.77
CA GLU A 138 -0.43 -18.58 -3.85
C GLU A 138 -0.09 -17.36 -2.98
N LEU A 139 -1.07 -16.50 -2.78
CA LEU A 139 -1.01 -15.40 -1.83
C LEU A 139 -1.79 -15.82 -0.58
N LYS A 140 -1.10 -15.86 0.55
CA LYS A 140 -1.67 -16.22 1.86
C LYS A 140 -1.59 -15.04 2.80
N GLU A 141 -2.60 -14.91 3.66
CA GLU A 141 -2.55 -13.97 4.77
C GLU A 141 -1.29 -14.21 5.61
N GLU A 142 -0.59 -13.14 5.92
CA GLU A 142 0.64 -13.21 6.70
C GLU A 142 0.33 -13.49 8.18
N PRO A 143 1.05 -14.40 8.84
CA PRO A 143 1.01 -14.47 10.29
C PRO A 143 1.36 -13.13 10.93
N SER A 144 0.89 -12.87 12.14
CA SER A 144 1.11 -11.59 12.82
C SER A 144 2.10 -11.68 13.97
N VAL A 145 2.46 -12.90 14.38
CA VAL A 145 3.34 -13.16 15.53
C VAL A 145 4.50 -14.05 15.13
N TYR A 146 5.72 -13.58 15.42
CA TYR A 146 6.96 -14.25 15.06
C TYR A 146 7.96 -14.28 16.21
N LEU A 147 8.84 -15.26 16.18
CA LEU A 147 10.02 -15.28 17.04
C LEU A 147 11.04 -14.24 16.58
N MET A 148 11.78 -13.65 17.54
CA MET A 148 12.85 -12.72 17.23
C MET A 148 14.01 -13.44 16.52
N PRO A 149 14.37 -13.03 15.29
CA PRO A 149 15.56 -13.58 14.63
C PRO A 149 16.84 -13.04 15.25
N LYS A 150 17.97 -13.70 14.99
CA LYS A 150 19.28 -13.19 15.43
C LYS A 150 19.62 -11.81 14.84
N LYS A 151 19.02 -11.48 13.71
CA LYS A 151 19.27 -10.24 12.97
C LYS A 151 17.98 -9.76 12.31
N LEU A 152 17.60 -8.53 12.59
CA LEU A 152 16.45 -7.86 12.00
C LEU A 152 16.85 -6.44 11.62
N ILE A 153 16.42 -5.97 10.46
CA ILE A 153 16.53 -4.58 10.03
C ILE A 153 15.13 -4.03 9.73
N ALA A 154 14.84 -2.81 10.17
CA ALA A 154 13.56 -2.17 9.92
C ALA A 154 13.74 -0.77 9.32
N ILE A 155 12.81 -0.38 8.44
CA ILE A 155 12.73 0.92 7.78
C ILE A 155 11.25 1.25 7.54
N SER A 156 10.88 2.55 7.49
CA SER A 156 9.52 3.00 7.24
C SER A 156 9.48 4.18 6.26
N ASP A 157 8.29 4.59 5.85
CA ASP A 157 7.99 5.87 5.18
C ASP A 157 8.85 6.11 3.91
N ILE A 158 9.05 5.06 3.12
CA ILE A 158 9.85 5.12 1.88
C ILE A 158 9.18 5.96 0.80
N GLU A 159 7.84 5.92 0.73
CA GLU A 159 7.05 6.80 -0.13
C GLU A 159 7.57 6.89 -1.58
N GLY A 160 7.87 5.74 -2.17
CA GLY A 160 8.36 5.66 -3.54
C GLY A 160 9.78 6.21 -3.78
N ASN A 161 10.57 6.46 -2.73
CA ASN A 161 11.99 6.83 -2.81
C ASN A 161 12.87 5.59 -3.05
N PHE A 162 12.73 4.96 -4.21
CA PHE A 162 13.31 3.68 -4.56
C PHE A 162 14.84 3.65 -4.46
N GLU A 163 15.54 4.66 -4.96
CA GLU A 163 17.00 4.68 -4.96
C GLU A 163 17.57 4.67 -3.53
N GLN A 164 16.97 5.46 -2.64
CA GLN A 164 17.37 5.49 -1.22
C GLN A 164 17.10 4.15 -0.55
N PHE A 165 15.97 3.52 -0.84
CA PHE A 165 15.64 2.19 -0.33
C PHE A 165 16.60 1.13 -0.88
N LYS A 166 16.87 1.12 -2.18
CA LYS A 166 17.81 0.22 -2.84
C LYS A 166 19.20 0.34 -2.23
N GLU A 167 19.76 1.55 -2.14
CA GLU A 167 21.08 1.79 -1.56
C GLU A 167 21.15 1.36 -0.09
N PHE A 168 20.12 1.67 0.69
CA PHE A 168 20.02 1.25 2.08
C PHE A 168 20.09 -0.28 2.20
N LEU A 169 19.31 -1.01 1.40
CA LEU A 169 19.30 -2.47 1.43
C LEU A 169 20.66 -3.07 1.00
N ILE A 170 21.29 -2.52 -0.05
CA ILE A 170 22.59 -3.00 -0.54
C ILE A 170 23.68 -2.77 0.50
N ASN A 171 23.81 -1.56 1.01
CA ASN A 171 24.90 -1.18 1.91
C ASN A 171 24.77 -1.83 3.28
N ASN A 172 23.54 -2.15 3.74
CA ASN A 172 23.27 -2.92 4.95
C ASN A 172 23.27 -4.44 4.72
N LYS A 173 23.66 -4.91 3.51
CA LYS A 173 23.79 -6.33 3.16
C LYS A 173 22.47 -7.11 3.27
N VAL A 174 21.36 -6.46 3.00
CA VAL A 174 20.05 -7.10 2.90
C VAL A 174 19.87 -7.75 1.53
N MET A 175 20.29 -7.05 0.49
CA MET A 175 20.38 -7.57 -0.88
C MET A 175 21.69 -7.16 -1.54
N ASP A 176 22.03 -7.76 -2.67
CA ASP A 176 23.14 -7.34 -3.52
C ASP A 176 22.69 -6.36 -4.63
N LYS A 177 23.66 -5.89 -5.42
CA LYS A 177 23.42 -4.98 -6.55
C LYS A 177 22.60 -5.60 -7.69
N ASN A 178 22.41 -6.92 -7.69
CA ASN A 178 21.60 -7.65 -8.66
C ASN A 178 20.20 -7.93 -8.10
N TYR A 179 19.79 -7.23 -7.04
CA TYR A 179 18.50 -7.38 -6.37
C TYR A 179 18.26 -8.79 -5.76
N LYS A 180 19.35 -9.47 -5.34
CA LYS A 180 19.28 -10.79 -4.70
C LYS A 180 19.43 -10.68 -3.20
N TRP A 181 18.57 -11.39 -2.48
CA TRP A 181 18.60 -11.47 -1.03
C TRP A 181 19.94 -12.01 -0.52
N THR A 182 20.59 -11.30 0.39
CA THR A 182 21.87 -11.67 1.00
C THR A 182 21.83 -11.66 2.53
N PHE A 183 20.66 -11.37 3.12
CA PHE A 183 20.52 -11.25 4.57
C PHE A 183 20.42 -12.62 5.27
N GLY A 184 20.42 -13.75 4.53
CA GLY A 184 20.33 -15.11 5.07
C GLY A 184 19.04 -15.29 5.88
N LYS A 185 19.15 -15.80 7.11
CA LYS A 185 18.05 -16.00 8.05
C LYS A 185 17.61 -14.72 8.79
N GLY A 186 18.08 -13.54 8.37
CA GLY A 186 17.67 -12.26 8.93
C GLY A 186 16.27 -11.85 8.46
N HIS A 187 15.65 -10.91 9.17
CA HIS A 187 14.36 -10.36 8.82
C HIS A 187 14.48 -8.90 8.38
N LEU A 188 13.78 -8.52 7.32
CA LEU A 188 13.53 -7.14 6.92
C LEU A 188 12.10 -6.79 7.33
N VAL A 189 11.90 -5.67 8.03
CA VAL A 189 10.57 -5.16 8.38
C VAL A 189 10.38 -3.79 7.75
N THR A 190 9.34 -3.64 6.94
CA THR A 190 8.89 -2.35 6.40
C THR A 190 7.69 -1.89 7.22
N VAL A 191 7.78 -0.68 7.83
CA VAL A 191 6.83 -0.23 8.85
C VAL A 191 5.89 0.85 8.31
N GLY A 192 5.27 0.55 7.15
CA GLY A 192 4.26 1.39 6.52
C GLY A 192 4.80 2.53 5.65
N ASP A 193 3.86 3.11 4.92
CA ASP A 193 4.00 4.26 4.03
C ASP A 193 5.05 4.06 2.93
N PHE A 194 4.74 3.12 2.03
CA PHE A 194 5.49 2.85 0.81
C PHE A 194 4.90 3.52 -0.43
N PHE A 195 3.64 3.96 -0.32
CA PHE A 195 2.91 4.70 -1.35
C PHE A 195 3.15 6.22 -1.25
N ASP A 196 2.71 6.92 -2.29
CA ASP A 196 2.66 8.37 -2.40
C ASP A 196 4.02 9.08 -2.60
N ARG A 197 3.97 10.37 -2.80
CA ARG A 197 5.06 11.37 -2.85
C ARG A 197 6.19 11.09 -3.85
N GLY A 198 6.69 9.87 -3.94
CA GLY A 198 7.77 9.48 -4.83
C GLY A 198 7.32 9.04 -6.22
N LEU A 199 8.27 8.74 -7.08
CA LEU A 199 8.04 8.39 -8.48
C LEU A 199 8.21 6.89 -8.80
N PHE A 200 8.59 6.07 -7.80
CA PHE A 200 8.91 4.66 -7.99
C PHE A 200 8.18 3.74 -7.00
N VAL A 201 6.91 4.08 -6.69
CA VAL A 201 6.06 3.29 -5.78
C VAL A 201 5.93 1.85 -6.30
N THR A 202 5.56 1.66 -7.56
CA THR A 202 5.35 0.34 -8.17
C THR A 202 6.61 -0.52 -8.12
N GLN A 203 7.76 0.07 -8.44
CA GLN A 203 9.06 -0.61 -8.40
C GLN A 203 9.44 -1.00 -6.96
N THR A 204 9.15 -0.13 -5.99
CA THR A 204 9.40 -0.41 -4.57
C THR A 204 8.57 -1.59 -4.07
N LEU A 205 7.28 -1.62 -4.41
CA LEU A 205 6.38 -2.72 -4.05
C LEU A 205 6.82 -4.05 -4.68
N TRP A 206 7.17 -4.05 -5.98
CA TRP A 206 7.66 -5.26 -6.65
C TRP A 206 9.00 -5.74 -6.11
N LEU A 207 9.88 -4.83 -5.69
CA LEU A 207 11.11 -5.22 -5.04
C LEU A 207 10.85 -5.97 -3.73
N ILE A 208 9.98 -5.44 -2.89
CA ILE A 208 9.58 -6.09 -1.63
C ILE A 208 8.93 -7.45 -1.91
N TYR A 209 7.98 -7.50 -2.85
CA TYR A 209 7.33 -8.74 -3.29
C TYR A 209 8.34 -9.81 -3.72
N SER A 210 9.35 -9.40 -4.52
CA SER A 210 10.41 -10.28 -4.98
C SER A 210 11.32 -10.77 -3.84
N LEU A 211 11.65 -9.88 -2.90
CA LEU A 211 12.51 -10.21 -1.77
C LEU A 211 11.83 -11.14 -0.76
N GLU A 212 10.50 -11.10 -0.62
CA GLU A 212 9.76 -12.01 0.27
C GLU A 212 10.06 -13.48 -0.06
N GLU A 213 9.88 -13.89 -1.31
CA GLU A 213 10.15 -15.27 -1.73
C GLU A 213 11.62 -15.67 -1.59
N GLN A 214 12.52 -14.74 -1.91
CA GLN A 214 13.96 -14.97 -1.80
C GLN A 214 14.40 -15.11 -0.33
N ALA A 215 13.83 -14.31 0.57
CA ALA A 215 14.09 -14.38 2.00
C ALA A 215 13.61 -15.72 2.58
N GLU A 216 12.38 -16.14 2.25
CA GLU A 216 11.82 -17.41 2.70
C GLU A 216 12.66 -18.60 2.26
N LYS A 217 13.13 -18.65 1.01
CA LYS A 217 14.06 -19.67 0.50
C LYS A 217 15.38 -19.70 1.26
N ALA A 218 15.83 -18.57 1.80
CA ALA A 218 17.04 -18.48 2.62
C ALA A 218 16.80 -18.74 4.12
N GLY A 219 15.52 -18.99 4.51
CA GLY A 219 15.10 -19.15 5.91
C GLY A 219 15.01 -17.85 6.69
N GLY A 220 14.95 -16.72 5.99
CA GLY A 220 14.66 -15.38 6.51
C GLY A 220 13.21 -14.97 6.24
N LYS A 221 12.89 -13.68 6.44
CA LYS A 221 11.55 -13.14 6.21
C LYS A 221 11.60 -11.68 5.82
N VAL A 222 10.70 -11.26 4.94
CA VAL A 222 10.33 -9.85 4.75
C VAL A 222 8.93 -9.68 5.32
N HIS A 223 8.76 -8.68 6.17
CA HIS A 223 7.51 -8.27 6.79
C HIS A 223 7.07 -6.96 6.17
N PHE A 224 5.83 -6.87 5.75
CA PHE A 224 5.26 -5.62 5.23
C PHE A 224 4.08 -5.21 6.11
N VAL A 225 4.31 -4.24 6.99
CA VAL A 225 3.26 -3.61 7.81
C VAL A 225 2.68 -2.44 7.01
N LEU A 226 1.36 -2.37 6.92
CA LEU A 226 0.66 -1.30 6.18
C LEU A 226 0.62 0.00 7.00
N GLY A 227 0.90 1.13 6.34
CA GLY A 227 0.74 2.47 6.87
C GLY A 227 -0.53 3.16 6.38
N ASN A 228 -0.70 4.43 6.77
CA ASN A 228 -1.88 5.18 6.36
C ASN A 228 -1.87 5.55 4.88
N HIS A 229 -0.72 5.87 4.28
CA HIS A 229 -0.63 6.15 2.85
C HIS A 229 -0.91 4.92 1.99
N ASP A 230 -0.51 3.72 2.45
CA ASP A 230 -0.85 2.47 1.79
C ASP A 230 -2.37 2.26 1.77
N LEU A 231 -3.02 2.41 2.94
CA LEU A 231 -4.48 2.26 3.06
C LEU A 231 -5.26 3.40 2.38
N MET A 232 -4.74 4.64 2.35
CA MET A 232 -5.35 5.74 1.60
C MET A 232 -5.47 5.37 0.13
N ASN A 233 -4.39 4.90 -0.48
CA ASN A 233 -4.40 4.46 -1.88
C ASN A 233 -5.36 3.29 -2.11
N MET A 234 -5.38 2.29 -1.21
CA MET A 234 -6.33 1.16 -1.27
C MET A 234 -7.80 1.63 -1.18
N ASN A 235 -8.05 2.76 -0.52
CA ASN A 235 -9.38 3.39 -0.38
C ASN A 235 -9.65 4.53 -1.39
N LYS A 236 -8.90 4.58 -2.49
CA LYS A 236 -9.04 5.59 -3.56
C LYS A 236 -8.79 7.04 -3.10
N ASP A 237 -8.09 7.22 -1.98
CA ASP A 237 -7.63 8.54 -1.55
C ASP A 237 -6.23 8.81 -2.13
N LEU A 238 -6.18 9.45 -3.29
CA LEU A 238 -4.98 9.70 -4.09
C LEU A 238 -4.44 11.11 -3.92
N ARG A 239 -4.74 11.79 -2.80
CA ARG A 239 -4.34 13.19 -2.57
C ARG A 239 -2.83 13.44 -2.64
N TYR A 240 -2.01 12.43 -2.38
CA TYR A 240 -0.55 12.51 -2.36
C TYR A 240 0.11 11.76 -3.51
N VAL A 241 -0.67 11.11 -4.36
CA VAL A 241 -0.18 10.42 -5.57
C VAL A 241 0.36 11.44 -6.57
N ARG A 242 1.50 11.13 -7.18
CA ARG A 242 2.16 11.99 -8.16
C ARG A 242 1.44 11.97 -9.51
N LYS A 243 1.49 13.09 -10.22
CA LYS A 243 0.89 13.28 -11.55
C LYS A 243 1.31 12.23 -12.55
N LYS A 244 2.56 11.75 -12.48
CA LYS A 244 3.08 10.62 -13.27
C LYS A 244 2.09 9.45 -13.34
N TYR A 245 1.50 9.04 -12.21
CA TYR A 245 0.63 7.87 -12.16
C TYR A 245 -0.73 8.11 -12.83
N PHE A 246 -1.26 9.32 -12.75
CA PHE A 246 -2.49 9.70 -13.47
C PHE A 246 -2.25 9.70 -15.00
N GLU A 247 -1.11 10.24 -15.44
CA GLU A 247 -0.74 10.24 -16.85
C GLU A 247 -0.46 8.82 -17.37
N ASN A 248 0.23 7.98 -16.58
CA ASN A 248 0.46 6.57 -16.90
C ASN A 248 -0.86 5.80 -16.99
N ALA A 249 -1.80 6.00 -16.07
CA ALA A 249 -3.12 5.39 -16.12
C ALA A 249 -3.85 5.75 -17.41
N LYS A 250 -3.87 7.04 -17.77
CA LYS A 250 -4.45 7.53 -19.02
C LYS A 250 -3.83 6.88 -20.26
N LEU A 251 -2.50 6.76 -20.32
CA LEU A 251 -1.82 6.09 -21.43
C LEU A 251 -2.18 4.62 -21.54
N MET A 252 -2.42 3.95 -20.41
CA MET A 252 -2.83 2.54 -20.37
C MET A 252 -4.33 2.33 -20.52
N ASN A 253 -5.11 3.41 -20.72
CA ASN A 253 -6.57 3.38 -20.72
C ASN A 253 -7.14 2.71 -19.47
N GLU A 254 -6.69 3.17 -18.30
CA GLU A 254 -7.08 2.69 -16.98
C GLU A 254 -7.50 3.85 -16.07
N GLU A 255 -8.29 3.53 -15.06
CA GLU A 255 -8.61 4.47 -13.98
C GLU A 255 -7.36 4.74 -13.10
N PRO A 256 -7.21 5.93 -12.50
CA PRO A 256 -6.08 6.23 -11.62
C PRO A 256 -5.92 5.30 -10.41
N THR A 257 -6.99 4.61 -10.02
CA THR A 257 -7.01 3.63 -8.93
C THR A 257 -6.73 2.20 -9.38
N PHE A 258 -6.37 2.01 -10.64
CA PHE A 258 -6.26 0.69 -11.29
C PHE A 258 -5.25 -0.25 -10.64
N LEU A 259 -4.18 0.28 -10.03
CA LEU A 259 -3.12 -0.49 -9.38
C LEU A 259 -3.62 -1.42 -8.29
N LEU A 260 -4.73 -1.05 -7.61
CA LEU A 260 -5.08 -1.57 -6.31
C LEU A 260 -6.50 -2.16 -6.25
N SER A 261 -7.01 -2.68 -7.35
CA SER A 261 -8.22 -3.48 -7.26
C SER A 261 -7.96 -4.75 -6.45
N GLN A 262 -8.62 -4.88 -5.31
CA GLN A 262 -8.46 -6.01 -4.36
C GLN A 262 -8.50 -7.38 -5.04
N TYR A 263 -9.43 -7.56 -5.97
CA TYR A 263 -9.64 -8.84 -6.66
C TYR A 263 -9.14 -8.83 -8.09
N GLY A 264 -8.93 -7.66 -8.65
CA GLY A 264 -8.59 -7.46 -10.06
C GLY A 264 -7.10 -7.40 -10.37
N THR A 265 -6.23 -7.16 -9.38
CA THR A 265 -4.78 -7.02 -9.60
C THR A 265 -3.95 -7.87 -8.64
N GLU A 266 -2.74 -8.23 -9.08
CA GLU A 266 -1.80 -8.98 -8.23
C GLU A 266 -1.38 -8.17 -7.00
N LEU A 267 -1.00 -6.89 -7.19
CA LEU A 267 -0.60 -6.03 -6.08
C LEU A 267 -1.73 -5.82 -5.08
N GLY A 268 -2.97 -5.63 -5.55
CA GLY A 268 -4.12 -5.50 -4.67
C GLY A 268 -4.35 -6.76 -3.83
N LYS A 269 -4.29 -7.94 -4.46
CA LYS A 269 -4.39 -9.22 -3.74
C LYS A 269 -3.24 -9.41 -2.74
N TRP A 270 -2.02 -9.07 -3.14
CA TRP A 270 -0.84 -9.18 -2.28
C TRP A 270 -0.93 -8.25 -1.07
N LEU A 271 -1.30 -6.98 -1.27
CA LEU A 271 -1.50 -6.03 -0.17
C LEU A 271 -2.60 -6.49 0.80
N ASN A 272 -3.66 -7.12 0.28
CA ASN A 272 -4.72 -7.67 1.14
C ASN A 272 -4.23 -8.78 2.09
N THR A 273 -3.09 -9.39 1.83
CA THR A 273 -2.50 -10.39 2.73
C THR A 273 -1.70 -9.79 3.88
N LYS A 274 -1.43 -8.50 3.85
CA LYS A 274 -0.52 -7.82 4.79
C LYS A 274 -1.21 -7.43 6.10
N ASN A 275 -0.41 -7.16 7.11
CA ASN A 275 -0.84 -6.80 8.45
C ASN A 275 -0.69 -5.28 8.68
N ILE A 276 -1.49 -4.72 9.60
CA ILE A 276 -1.29 -3.36 10.13
C ILE A 276 -0.46 -3.36 11.42
N VAL A 277 -0.32 -4.52 12.06
CA VAL A 277 0.45 -4.71 13.30
C VAL A 277 1.14 -6.07 13.26
N GLU A 278 2.42 -6.12 13.59
CA GLU A 278 3.14 -7.39 13.76
C GLU A 278 3.93 -7.42 15.08
N LYS A 279 3.88 -8.56 15.75
CA LYS A 279 4.69 -8.84 16.95
C LYS A 279 5.85 -9.74 16.56
N ILE A 280 7.09 -9.28 16.80
CA ILE A 280 8.30 -10.05 16.54
C ILE A 280 9.11 -10.10 17.84
N GLY A 281 9.06 -11.23 18.53
CA GLY A 281 9.63 -11.39 19.89
C GLY A 281 9.00 -10.39 20.87
N ASP A 282 9.82 -9.58 21.52
CA ASP A 282 9.41 -8.57 22.50
C ASP A 282 9.03 -7.21 21.87
N TYR A 283 8.92 -7.12 20.56
CA TYR A 283 8.64 -5.86 19.82
C TYR A 283 7.31 -5.94 19.08
N VAL A 284 6.58 -4.84 19.06
CA VAL A 284 5.48 -4.60 18.12
C VAL A 284 5.95 -3.62 17.06
N PHE A 285 5.75 -3.99 15.79
CA PHE A 285 5.94 -3.15 14.61
C PHE A 285 4.56 -2.70 14.16
N VAL A 286 4.32 -1.40 14.15
CA VAL A 286 3.06 -0.78 13.78
C VAL A 286 3.36 0.61 13.25
N HIS A 287 2.67 1.03 12.18
CA HIS A 287 3.04 2.27 11.51
C HIS A 287 3.01 3.50 12.45
N ALA A 288 1.94 3.70 13.22
CA ALA A 288 1.80 4.90 14.07
C ALA A 288 1.74 4.61 15.58
N GLY A 289 1.15 3.47 16.00
CA GLY A 289 1.07 3.08 17.40
C GLY A 289 -0.26 2.44 17.76
N ILE A 290 -0.39 1.98 18.99
CA ILE A 290 -1.64 1.43 19.53
C ILE A 290 -2.19 2.41 20.57
N SER A 291 -3.37 3.00 20.29
CA SER A 291 -4.04 3.89 21.23
C SER A 291 -4.73 3.10 22.37
N LYS A 292 -5.12 3.82 23.43
CA LYS A 292 -5.91 3.24 24.54
C LYS A 292 -7.22 2.64 24.00
N GLU A 293 -7.89 3.34 23.09
CA GLU A 293 -9.16 2.92 22.51
C GLU A 293 -9.02 1.60 21.74
N VAL A 294 -7.96 1.43 20.96
CA VAL A 294 -7.66 0.17 20.26
C VAL A 294 -7.28 -0.94 21.26
N SER A 295 -6.47 -0.62 22.27
CA SER A 295 -6.09 -1.57 23.32
C SER A 295 -7.28 -2.05 24.15
N ASP A 296 -8.30 -1.21 24.35
CA ASP A 296 -9.51 -1.54 25.11
C ASP A 296 -10.45 -2.50 24.38
N LEU A 297 -10.24 -2.73 23.08
CA LEU A 297 -10.91 -3.81 22.36
C LEU A 297 -10.51 -5.20 22.88
N ASN A 298 -9.40 -5.31 23.61
CA ASN A 298 -8.84 -6.56 24.17
C ASN A 298 -8.64 -7.67 23.12
N LEU A 299 -8.28 -7.29 21.89
CA LEU A 299 -7.98 -8.20 20.79
C LEU A 299 -6.50 -8.61 20.84
N SER A 300 -6.22 -9.84 20.42
CA SER A 300 -4.87 -10.26 20.05
C SER A 300 -4.39 -9.53 18.79
N VAL A 301 -3.09 -9.60 18.50
CA VAL A 301 -2.53 -9.02 17.27
C VAL A 301 -3.15 -9.67 16.02
N GLU A 302 -3.40 -10.96 16.06
CA GLU A 302 -4.05 -11.72 14.99
C GLU A 302 -5.48 -11.22 14.75
N GLU A 303 -6.30 -11.17 15.81
CA GLU A 303 -7.70 -10.71 15.74
C GLU A 303 -7.79 -9.27 15.24
N LEU A 304 -6.86 -8.39 15.70
CA LEU A 304 -6.80 -7.01 15.23
C LEU A 304 -6.59 -6.93 13.71
N ASN A 305 -5.66 -7.72 13.18
CA ASN A 305 -5.39 -7.79 11.74
C ASN A 305 -6.55 -8.41 10.95
N GLU A 306 -7.18 -9.46 11.47
CA GLU A 306 -8.36 -10.09 10.86
C GLU A 306 -9.54 -9.11 10.72
N HIS A 307 -9.81 -8.33 11.77
CA HIS A 307 -10.85 -7.29 11.73
C HIS A 307 -10.50 -6.17 10.76
N ALA A 308 -9.24 -5.70 10.77
CA ALA A 308 -8.81 -4.62 9.91
C ALA A 308 -8.86 -5.02 8.42
N ARG A 309 -8.39 -6.22 8.07
CA ARG A 309 -8.25 -6.71 6.68
C ARG A 309 -9.57 -6.70 5.91
N LYS A 310 -10.69 -6.91 6.60
CA LYS A 310 -12.03 -6.88 5.98
C LYS A 310 -12.33 -5.54 5.31
N TYR A 311 -11.70 -4.45 5.77
CA TYR A 311 -12.01 -3.08 5.37
C TYR A 311 -10.83 -2.35 4.73
N TYR A 312 -9.76 -3.04 4.34
CA TYR A 312 -8.59 -2.41 3.71
C TYR A 312 -8.92 -1.63 2.44
N PHE A 313 -9.90 -2.10 1.67
CA PHE A 313 -10.36 -1.45 0.44
C PHE A 313 -11.66 -0.65 0.61
N ASN A 314 -12.25 -0.68 1.79
CA ASN A 314 -13.43 0.11 2.13
C ASN A 314 -13.45 0.47 3.63
N ASN A 315 -12.53 1.35 4.04
CA ASN A 315 -12.43 1.77 5.44
C ASN A 315 -13.62 2.62 5.89
N LYS A 316 -14.38 3.24 4.97
CA LYS A 316 -15.63 3.96 5.31
C LYS A 316 -16.67 3.04 5.90
N GLU A 317 -16.84 1.85 5.32
CA GLU A 317 -17.71 0.83 5.87
C GLU A 317 -17.26 0.44 7.27
N GLY A 318 -15.93 0.24 7.47
CA GLY A 318 -15.35 0.01 8.78
C GLY A 318 -15.58 1.16 9.78
N GLN A 319 -15.47 2.42 9.33
CA GLN A 319 -15.62 3.61 10.20
C GLN A 319 -17.06 3.98 10.53
N LYS A 320 -18.01 3.72 9.64
CA LYS A 320 -19.40 4.20 9.74
C LYS A 320 -20.42 3.08 9.71
N GLY A 321 -19.97 1.85 9.49
CA GLY A 321 -20.81 0.67 9.46
C GLY A 321 -21.24 0.19 10.85
N LYS A 322 -21.85 -0.98 10.88
CA LYS A 322 -22.35 -1.62 12.11
C LYS A 322 -21.25 -2.37 12.89
N ASP A 323 -20.03 -2.43 12.40
CA ASP A 323 -18.90 -3.10 13.05
C ASP A 323 -18.23 -2.16 14.06
N ALA A 324 -18.58 -2.30 15.32
CA ALA A 324 -18.05 -1.47 16.41
C ALA A 324 -16.51 -1.61 16.58
N ILE A 325 -15.95 -2.77 16.27
CA ILE A 325 -14.50 -3.02 16.34
C ILE A 325 -13.80 -2.24 15.20
N ALA A 326 -14.29 -2.37 13.98
CA ALA A 326 -13.75 -1.64 12.83
C ALA A 326 -13.86 -0.12 13.00
N ASN A 327 -14.95 0.37 13.60
CA ASN A 327 -15.11 1.79 13.94
C ASN A 327 -13.95 2.32 14.79
N VAL A 328 -13.46 1.55 15.75
CA VAL A 328 -12.32 1.94 16.59
C VAL A 328 -11.00 1.79 15.82
N ILE A 329 -10.80 0.66 15.12
CA ILE A 329 -9.56 0.39 14.35
C ILE A 329 -9.31 1.49 13.31
N TYR A 330 -10.35 2.02 12.69
CA TYR A 330 -10.26 3.06 11.63
C TYR A 330 -10.55 4.48 12.14
N MET A 331 -10.72 4.68 13.45
CA MET A 331 -10.96 6.02 14.01
C MET A 331 -9.75 6.93 13.77
N TYR A 332 -9.97 8.05 13.08
CA TYR A 332 -8.92 9.02 12.80
C TYR A 332 -8.21 9.49 14.07
N GLY A 333 -6.88 9.50 14.07
CA GLY A 333 -6.04 9.89 15.21
C GLY A 333 -5.96 8.87 16.36
N LYS A 334 -6.69 7.73 16.29
CA LYS A 334 -6.66 6.63 17.25
C LYS A 334 -6.24 5.30 16.63
N SER A 335 -6.47 5.18 15.33
CA SER A 335 -6.12 4.05 14.50
C SER A 335 -4.62 3.68 14.59
N PRO A 336 -4.25 2.40 14.52
CA PRO A 336 -2.84 1.96 14.45
C PRO A 336 -2.03 2.63 13.33
N MET A 337 -2.70 3.15 12.29
CA MET A 337 -2.09 3.80 11.15
C MET A 337 -2.01 5.34 11.29
N TRP A 338 -2.74 5.95 12.24
CA TRP A 338 -2.82 7.42 12.37
C TRP A 338 -2.50 7.96 13.76
N TYR A 339 -2.27 7.09 14.74
CA TYR A 339 -2.06 7.49 16.12
C TYR A 339 -0.72 8.20 16.30
N ARG A 340 -0.74 9.43 16.84
CA ARG A 340 0.48 10.22 17.07
C ARG A 340 0.88 10.31 18.56
N GLY A 341 0.19 9.58 19.44
CA GLY A 341 0.44 9.68 20.89
C GLY A 341 1.85 9.25 21.29
N TYR A 342 2.44 8.27 20.60
CA TYR A 342 3.81 7.84 20.86
C TYR A 342 4.81 8.83 20.26
N GLY A 343 4.63 9.20 18.99
CA GLY A 343 5.49 10.16 18.32
C GLY A 343 5.54 11.52 19.01
N LYS A 344 4.40 11.99 19.54
CA LYS A 344 4.32 13.25 20.30
C LYS A 344 4.50 13.12 21.80
N GLU A 345 4.75 11.92 22.31
CA GLU A 345 4.88 11.59 23.72
C GLU A 345 3.70 12.10 24.60
N THR A 346 2.48 12.06 24.00
CA THR A 346 1.25 12.52 24.69
C THR A 346 0.43 11.37 25.29
N THR A 347 0.82 10.12 25.04
CA THR A 347 0.21 8.94 25.65
C THR A 347 0.53 8.93 27.15
N LYS A 348 -0.49 8.77 27.99
CA LYS A 348 -0.28 8.65 29.44
C LYS A 348 0.57 7.42 29.75
N LYS A 349 1.46 7.55 30.71
CA LYS A 349 2.39 6.47 31.08
C LYS A 349 1.64 5.21 31.52
N GLU A 350 0.59 5.37 32.31
CA GLU A 350 -0.23 4.27 32.79
C GLU A 350 -0.90 3.50 31.66
N ASP A 351 -1.49 4.21 30.70
CA ASP A 351 -2.11 3.61 29.50
C ASP A 351 -1.06 2.87 28.67
N PHE A 352 0.12 3.45 28.49
CA PHE A 352 1.20 2.84 27.74
C PHE A 352 1.72 1.54 28.39
N GLU A 353 1.91 1.54 29.71
CA GLU A 353 2.31 0.34 30.46
C GLU A 353 1.25 -0.77 30.38
N GLU A 354 -0.04 -0.41 30.45
CA GLU A 354 -1.14 -1.36 30.25
C GLU A 354 -1.10 -1.99 28.86
N ILE A 355 -0.90 -1.17 27.81
CA ILE A 355 -0.81 -1.64 26.41
C ILE A 355 0.35 -2.63 26.25
N LEU A 356 1.54 -2.29 26.75
CA LEU A 356 2.70 -3.18 26.70
C LEU A 356 2.44 -4.53 27.39
N LYS A 357 1.77 -4.48 28.56
CA LYS A 357 1.42 -5.68 29.32
C LYS A 357 0.39 -6.53 28.57
N LYS A 358 -0.68 -5.93 28.04
CA LYS A 358 -1.71 -6.63 27.27
C LYS A 358 -1.15 -7.35 26.05
N LEU A 359 -0.27 -6.69 25.31
CA LEU A 359 0.39 -7.27 24.16
C LEU A 359 1.56 -8.20 24.52
N ASN A 360 1.95 -8.25 25.78
CA ASN A 360 3.10 -8.99 26.27
C ASN A 360 4.37 -8.68 25.45
N VAL A 361 4.75 -7.39 25.42
CA VAL A 361 5.93 -6.87 24.69
C VAL A 361 6.68 -5.84 25.52
N LYS A 362 7.90 -5.51 25.10
CA LYS A 362 8.76 -4.54 25.78
C LYS A 362 8.82 -3.21 25.04
N LYS A 363 8.68 -3.22 23.72
CA LYS A 363 8.90 -2.04 22.88
C LYS A 363 8.00 -2.00 21.66
N PHE A 364 7.83 -0.78 21.15
CA PHE A 364 7.24 -0.49 19.85
C PHE A 364 8.30 0.02 18.88
N VAL A 365 8.15 -0.33 17.60
CA VAL A 365 8.87 0.29 16.48
C VAL A 365 7.81 0.93 15.59
N ILE A 366 7.94 2.24 15.38
CA ILE A 366 6.96 3.04 14.64
C ILE A 366 7.61 3.89 13.53
N GLY A 367 6.81 4.37 12.60
CA GLY A 367 7.07 5.44 11.64
C GLY A 367 6.14 6.62 11.84
N HIS A 368 5.57 7.17 10.75
CA HIS A 368 4.47 8.13 10.73
C HIS A 368 4.78 9.53 11.28
N THR A 369 5.71 9.70 12.19
CA THR A 369 6.05 11.00 12.76
C THR A 369 7.48 11.34 12.42
N LEU A 370 7.65 12.15 11.38
CA LEU A 370 8.95 12.47 10.79
C LEU A 370 9.96 13.02 11.82
N ARG A 371 11.14 12.40 11.87
CA ARG A 371 12.25 12.78 12.74
C ARG A 371 13.49 13.19 11.96
N LYS A 372 14.35 13.97 12.60
CA LYS A 372 15.68 14.28 12.03
C LYS A 372 16.59 13.05 11.94
N GLU A 373 16.42 12.09 12.83
CA GLU A 373 17.12 10.80 12.88
C GLU A 373 16.33 9.76 13.70
N VAL A 374 16.58 8.48 13.47
CA VAL A 374 15.99 7.38 14.27
C VAL A 374 16.23 7.63 15.75
N THR A 375 15.18 7.53 16.57
CA THR A 375 15.23 7.97 17.98
C THR A 375 14.47 7.07 18.93
N TYR A 376 14.87 7.06 20.19
CA TYR A 376 14.07 6.54 21.30
C TYR A 376 13.12 7.61 21.83
N LEU A 377 11.88 7.21 22.08
CA LEU A 377 10.82 7.96 22.74
C LEU A 377 10.27 7.14 23.92
N MET A 378 9.38 7.72 24.72
CA MET A 378 8.69 7.02 25.82
C MET A 378 9.64 6.23 26.73
N ASP A 379 10.65 6.89 27.31
CA ASP A 379 11.71 6.29 28.15
C ASP A 379 12.45 5.13 27.46
N GLY A 380 12.64 5.18 26.15
CA GLY A 380 13.33 4.15 25.36
C GLY A 380 12.48 2.93 25.03
N ARG A 381 11.16 3.00 25.21
CA ARG A 381 10.19 1.92 24.97
C ARG A 381 9.53 2.04 23.59
N VAL A 382 9.73 3.15 22.89
CA VAL A 382 9.32 3.37 21.49
C VAL A 382 10.57 3.72 20.68
N ILE A 383 10.70 3.15 19.51
CA ILE A 383 11.75 3.48 18.53
C ILE A 383 11.02 4.04 17.30
N ASP A 384 11.19 5.33 17.07
CA ASP A 384 10.65 6.01 15.91
C ASP A 384 11.70 5.99 14.80
N ILE A 385 11.34 5.43 13.64
CA ILE A 385 12.26 5.20 12.52
C ILE A 385 11.90 5.98 11.26
N ASP A 386 10.91 6.89 11.33
CA ASP A 386 10.56 7.76 10.23
C ASP A 386 11.57 8.89 10.08
N VAL A 387 12.24 8.95 8.94
CA VAL A 387 13.22 9.97 8.59
C VAL A 387 13.08 10.41 7.15
N LEU A 388 13.51 11.62 6.80
CA LEU A 388 13.35 12.20 5.48
C LEU A 388 14.27 11.55 4.42
N HIS A 389 13.79 10.46 3.82
CA HIS A 389 14.54 9.70 2.82
C HIS A 389 14.84 10.51 1.57
N SER A 390 13.89 11.30 1.09
CA SER A 390 14.00 12.13 -0.12
C SER A 390 15.18 13.12 -0.11
N LYS A 391 15.68 13.49 1.09
CA LYS A 391 16.86 14.37 1.26
C LYS A 391 18.15 13.59 1.59
N GLY A 392 18.18 12.27 1.35
CA GLY A 392 19.37 11.45 1.58
C GLY A 392 19.71 11.20 3.05
N LYS A 393 18.77 11.44 3.97
CA LYS A 393 18.92 11.17 5.42
C LYS A 393 18.50 9.75 5.80
N THR A 394 18.48 8.82 4.85
CA THR A 394 17.98 7.47 5.04
C THR A 394 18.66 6.75 6.19
N GLN A 395 17.87 6.33 7.14
CA GLN A 395 18.25 5.53 8.29
C GLN A 395 17.21 4.44 8.55
N GLY A 396 17.59 3.46 9.35
CA GLY A 396 16.69 2.42 9.85
C GLY A 396 17.22 1.83 11.16
N LEU A 397 16.45 0.92 11.71
CA LEU A 397 16.77 0.19 12.93
C LEU A 397 17.43 -1.16 12.59
N LEU A 398 18.55 -1.47 13.20
CA LEU A 398 19.14 -2.81 13.21
C LEU A 398 19.06 -3.40 14.62
N ILE A 399 18.37 -4.53 14.77
CA ILE A 399 18.40 -5.35 15.98
C ILE A 399 19.30 -6.57 15.69
N ARG A 400 20.37 -6.72 16.46
CA ARG A 400 21.30 -7.85 16.29
C ARG A 400 21.69 -8.45 17.63
N ASN A 401 21.34 -9.71 17.84
CA ASN A 401 21.57 -10.41 19.11
C ASN A 401 21.03 -9.61 20.33
N GLY A 402 19.81 -9.06 20.20
CA GLY A 402 19.15 -8.24 21.24
C GLY A 402 19.70 -6.83 21.44
N LYS A 403 20.68 -6.39 20.63
CA LYS A 403 21.21 -5.01 20.68
C LYS A 403 20.65 -4.19 19.52
N GLU A 404 20.24 -2.95 19.82
CA GLU A 404 19.62 -2.00 18.91
C GLU A 404 20.62 -0.95 18.42
N TYR A 405 20.56 -0.64 17.12
CA TYR A 405 21.45 0.34 16.47
C TYR A 405 20.67 1.11 15.40
N VAL A 406 21.01 2.36 15.20
CA VAL A 406 20.73 3.05 13.94
C VAL A 406 21.70 2.53 12.88
N VAL A 407 21.19 2.29 11.68
CA VAL A 407 22.00 2.08 10.48
C VAL A 407 21.62 3.10 9.42
N ASP A 408 22.62 3.66 8.76
CA ASP A 408 22.38 4.66 7.70
C ASP A 408 22.47 4.05 6.29
N ILE A 409 22.20 4.87 5.28
CA ILE A 409 22.27 4.49 3.88
C ILE A 409 23.64 3.97 3.44
N LYS A 410 24.72 4.30 4.15
CA LYS A 410 26.08 3.83 3.88
C LYS A 410 26.44 2.55 4.64
N GLY A 411 25.50 2.00 5.41
CA GLY A 411 25.71 0.81 6.25
C GLY A 411 26.49 1.09 7.55
N LYS A 412 26.67 2.36 7.93
CA LYS A 412 27.32 2.73 9.18
C LYS A 412 26.37 2.55 10.35
N LYS A 413 26.85 1.92 11.43
CA LYS A 413 26.09 1.75 12.68
C LYS A 413 26.43 2.83 13.69
N SER A 414 25.40 3.30 14.39
CA SER A 414 25.53 4.20 15.54
C SER A 414 24.56 3.83 16.65
N LYS A 415 24.72 4.43 17.83
CA LYS A 415 23.77 4.31 18.94
C LYS A 415 22.53 5.12 18.62
N ILE A 416 21.38 4.63 19.05
CA ILE A 416 20.11 5.38 18.99
C ILE A 416 20.16 6.47 20.07
N LYS A 417 19.81 7.70 19.71
CA LYS A 417 19.68 8.83 20.64
C LYS A 417 18.28 8.88 21.23
N HIS A 418 18.09 9.65 22.29
CA HIS A 418 16.80 9.87 22.91
C HIS A 418 16.25 11.25 22.55
N GLY A 419 14.92 11.33 22.31
CA GLY A 419 14.17 12.59 22.20
C GLY A 419 14.63 13.49 21.05
N VAL A 420 14.99 12.91 19.89
CA VAL A 420 15.32 13.70 18.71
C VAL A 420 14.04 14.39 18.20
N GLU A 421 14.14 15.70 17.95
CA GLU A 421 13.03 16.54 17.51
C GLU A 421 12.37 16.05 16.21
N GLU A 422 11.09 16.41 16.06
CA GLU A 422 10.38 16.27 14.79
C GLU A 422 11.11 17.06 13.69
N ASP A 423 11.14 16.52 12.47
CA ASP A 423 11.54 17.24 11.26
C ASP A 423 10.28 17.82 10.59
N LYS A 424 10.47 18.73 9.67
CA LYS A 424 9.36 19.31 8.90
C LYS A 424 9.39 18.76 7.49
N GLU A 425 8.25 18.30 7.01
CA GLU A 425 8.03 18.13 5.58
C GLU A 425 7.98 19.55 4.94
N ASP A 426 8.75 19.76 3.88
CA ASP A 426 8.71 21.00 3.09
C ASP A 426 7.48 21.08 2.20
#